data_23636847986530c4b39219fe56ac1994
#
_entry.id   23636847986530c4b39219fe56ac1994
#
_cell.length_a   1.000
_cell.length_b   1.000
_cell.length_c   1.000
_cell.angle_alpha   90.00
_cell.angle_beta   90.00
_cell.angle_gamma   90.00
#
_symmetry.space_group_name_H-M   'P 1'
#
loop_
_entity.id
_entity.type
_entity.pdbx_description
1 polymer ?
#
loop_
_entity_poly.entity_id
_entity_poly.type
_entity_poly.pdbx_seq_one_letter_code
_entity_poly.pdbx_strand_id
1 'polypeptide(L)'
;MPFNQKLQKFNAKINTVTIGSGDKTVTIGGDSTYPFYSFDAPSENAPKIGVEISDMGLENIVSEGIKAYYDGASTIGEMAKKAAAMEGADFVALILEGGDPNGVNKSVDELIAVVKEVAYAIDAPLVVEGCKNVEKDAELLPKVAEALQGRNVLILSEKEENYKAIGAAAGLAYDQIVGAESAVDINLAKQLNVVTTQLGVNAQKIVMNIGSAAAGYGYEYVVSTMDRIKGAALSQNDNMLQMPIITPVSAETWGVKEATASEKDMPEWGPEEERGIDMEVMTAAADLAAGSDAVILRHPEAVAAISRMIKALA
;
A
#
# COMPACT_ATOMS: atom_id res chain seq x y z
N MET A 1 43.50 10.94 12.51
CA MET A 1 42.98 11.64 11.36
C MET A 1 41.55 12.02 11.68
N PRO A 2 41.09 13.25 11.39
CA PRO A 2 39.67 13.56 11.56
C PRO A 2 38.83 12.68 10.62
N PHE A 3 37.72 12.17 11.13
CA PHE A 3 36.74 11.43 10.32
C PHE A 3 36.16 12.39 9.28
N ASN A 4 36.23 12.01 8.02
CA ASN A 4 35.68 12.78 6.92
C ASN A 4 34.52 11.95 6.32
N GLN A 5 33.29 12.31 6.63
CA GLN A 5 32.11 11.63 6.12
C GLN A 5 32.04 11.85 4.60
N LYS A 6 31.97 10.76 3.85
CA LYS A 6 31.68 10.80 2.42
C LYS A 6 30.19 10.68 2.24
N LEU A 7 29.56 11.72 1.73
CA LEU A 7 28.15 11.72 1.37
C LEU A 7 27.96 11.06 0.00
N GLN A 8 26.97 10.18 -0.11
CA GLN A 8 26.53 9.65 -1.40
C GLN A 8 25.51 10.60 -2.00
N LYS A 9 25.71 10.98 -3.24
CA LYS A 9 24.80 11.86 -3.98
C LYS A 9 24.39 11.21 -5.28
N PHE A 10 23.10 11.23 -5.54
CA PHE A 10 22.53 10.78 -6.80
C PHE A 10 22.04 11.99 -7.61
N ASN A 11 22.11 11.89 -8.95
CA ASN A 11 21.53 12.88 -9.86
C ASN A 11 20.09 12.53 -10.23
N ALA A 12 19.65 11.34 -9.88
CA ALA A 12 18.31 10.83 -10.08
C ALA A 12 17.46 11.03 -8.82
N LYS A 13 16.16 10.95 -8.98
CA LYS A 13 15.17 11.14 -7.93
C LYS A 13 13.99 10.20 -8.16
N ILE A 14 13.39 9.71 -7.09
CA ILE A 14 12.11 9.01 -7.15
C ILE A 14 11.02 10.02 -7.51
N ASN A 15 10.11 9.67 -8.40
CA ASN A 15 8.97 10.50 -8.76
C ASN A 15 8.08 10.77 -7.53
N THR A 16 7.43 11.93 -7.51
CA THR A 16 6.40 12.21 -6.53
C THR A 16 5.03 11.85 -7.09
N VAL A 17 4.20 11.19 -6.29
CA VAL A 17 2.80 10.91 -6.60
C VAL A 17 1.95 11.45 -5.46
N THR A 18 0.91 12.22 -5.82
CA THR A 18 -0.03 12.80 -4.86
C THR A 18 -1.38 12.12 -4.97
N ILE A 19 -1.83 11.50 -3.88
CA ILE A 19 -3.14 10.82 -3.74
C ILE A 19 -4.11 11.77 -3.04
N GLY A 20 -5.37 11.81 -3.48
CA GLY A 20 -6.39 12.69 -2.94
C GLY A 20 -6.57 13.96 -3.75
N SER A 21 -7.53 14.78 -3.36
CA SER A 21 -7.90 16.02 -4.03
C SER A 21 -8.25 17.12 -3.04
N GLY A 22 -8.22 18.39 -3.49
CA GLY A 22 -8.47 19.55 -2.63
C GLY A 22 -7.42 19.73 -1.55
N ASP A 23 -7.86 20.01 -0.33
CA ASP A 23 -6.98 20.26 0.83
C ASP A 23 -6.53 18.97 1.54
N LYS A 24 -7.07 17.82 1.13
CA LYS A 24 -6.79 16.50 1.73
C LYS A 24 -6.03 15.64 0.73
N THR A 25 -4.71 15.77 0.77
CA THR A 25 -3.81 15.01 -0.10
C THR A 25 -2.67 14.41 0.69
N VAL A 26 -2.13 13.31 0.20
CA VAL A 26 -0.88 12.71 0.65
C VAL A 26 0.07 12.57 -0.53
N THR A 27 1.33 12.94 -0.33
CA THR A 27 2.37 12.80 -1.35
C THR A 27 3.40 11.78 -0.90
N ILE A 28 3.75 10.86 -1.79
CA ILE A 28 4.74 9.80 -1.59
C ILE A 28 5.87 9.93 -2.62
N GLY A 29 7.04 9.38 -2.30
CA GLY A 29 8.24 9.46 -3.13
C GLY A 29 8.92 10.83 -3.06
N GLY A 30 9.77 11.13 -4.03
CA GLY A 30 10.51 12.39 -4.08
C GLY A 30 11.93 12.31 -3.52
N ASP A 31 12.36 11.16 -3.04
CA ASP A 31 13.69 10.99 -2.45
C ASP A 31 14.78 10.92 -3.50
N SER A 32 15.93 11.54 -3.18
CA SER A 32 17.19 11.45 -3.92
C SER A 32 18.28 10.72 -3.14
N THR A 33 17.87 9.94 -2.11
CA THR A 33 18.73 9.10 -1.28
C THR A 33 18.10 7.73 -1.10
N TYR A 34 18.86 6.81 -0.52
CA TYR A 34 18.28 5.57 -0.01
C TYR A 34 17.39 5.82 1.21
N PRO A 35 16.45 4.91 1.51
CA PRO A 35 15.51 5.06 2.63
C PRO A 35 16.23 5.35 3.96
N PHE A 36 15.76 6.36 4.67
CA PHE A 36 16.30 6.82 5.96
C PHE A 36 17.79 7.25 5.96
N TYR A 37 18.40 7.47 4.78
CA TYR A 37 19.75 8.02 4.68
C TYR A 37 19.70 9.56 4.71
N SER A 38 19.02 10.11 5.71
CA SER A 38 18.84 11.56 5.90
C SER A 38 20.17 12.33 6.08
N PHE A 39 21.26 11.64 6.41
CA PHE A 39 22.61 12.21 6.47
C PHE A 39 23.22 12.47 5.09
N ASP A 40 22.75 11.84 4.03
CA ASP A 40 23.22 12.10 2.65
C ASP A 40 22.48 13.26 2.00
N ALA A 41 21.16 13.33 2.15
CA ALA A 41 20.30 14.46 1.79
C ALA A 41 18.99 14.40 2.57
N PRO A 42 18.30 15.54 2.78
CA PRO A 42 17.00 15.53 3.44
C PRO A 42 15.95 14.76 2.60
N SER A 43 15.10 14.00 3.27
CA SER A 43 13.92 13.41 2.63
C SER A 43 12.92 14.51 2.27
N GLU A 44 12.37 14.46 1.07
CA GLU A 44 11.34 15.44 0.64
C GLU A 44 9.98 15.08 1.23
N ASN A 45 9.64 13.81 1.21
CA ASN A 45 8.40 13.29 1.79
C ASN A 45 8.75 12.10 2.67
N ALA A 46 8.51 12.19 3.97
CA ALA A 46 8.60 11.04 4.85
C ALA A 46 7.65 9.94 4.39
N PRO A 47 7.99 8.64 4.55
CA PRO A 47 7.10 7.54 4.23
C PRO A 47 5.71 7.69 4.86
N LYS A 48 4.69 7.12 4.24
CA LYS A 48 3.27 7.28 4.63
C LYS A 48 2.66 5.97 5.10
N ILE A 49 1.62 6.09 5.93
CA ILE A 49 0.90 4.96 6.49
C ILE A 49 -0.56 5.03 6.07
N GLY A 50 -1.03 4.00 5.37
CA GLY A 50 -2.44 3.74 5.12
C GLY A 50 -3.03 2.80 6.17
N VAL A 51 -4.30 3.01 6.49
CA VAL A 51 -5.05 2.09 7.36
C VAL A 51 -6.03 1.32 6.50
N GLU A 52 -5.87 -0.02 6.48
CA GLU A 52 -6.71 -0.92 5.72
C GLU A 52 -8.04 -1.19 6.44
N ILE A 53 -9.11 -1.13 5.68
CA ILE A 53 -10.43 -1.65 6.03
C ILE A 53 -10.93 -2.55 4.90
N SER A 54 -11.77 -3.53 5.23
CA SER A 54 -12.34 -4.46 4.26
C SER A 54 -13.81 -4.14 3.98
N ASP A 55 -14.26 -4.40 2.75
CA ASP A 55 -15.69 -4.41 2.38
C ASP A 55 -16.47 -5.52 3.12
N MET A 56 -15.78 -6.46 3.76
CA MET A 56 -16.33 -7.50 4.63
C MET A 56 -16.46 -7.04 6.09
N GLY A 57 -16.04 -5.83 6.41
CA GLY A 57 -16.06 -5.31 7.76
C GLY A 57 -15.12 -6.08 8.69
N LEU A 58 -15.67 -6.60 9.80
CA LEU A 58 -14.89 -7.33 10.81
C LEU A 58 -15.10 -8.86 10.75
N GLU A 59 -15.77 -9.38 9.73
CA GLU A 59 -16.15 -10.82 9.66
C GLU A 59 -14.94 -11.76 9.75
N ASN A 60 -13.82 -11.40 9.12
CA ASN A 60 -12.61 -12.22 9.05
C ASN A 60 -11.51 -11.75 10.02
N ILE A 61 -11.79 -10.79 10.89
CA ILE A 61 -10.80 -10.24 11.81
C ILE A 61 -10.73 -11.12 13.06
N VAL A 62 -9.55 -11.65 13.37
CA VAL A 62 -9.27 -12.42 14.60
C VAL A 62 -8.85 -11.52 15.76
N SER A 63 -8.09 -10.45 15.49
CA SER A 63 -7.57 -9.50 16.46
C SER A 63 -8.66 -8.81 17.26
N GLU A 64 -8.62 -8.93 18.58
CA GLU A 64 -9.54 -8.25 19.50
C GLU A 64 -9.25 -6.75 19.59
N GLY A 65 -7.99 -6.33 19.42
CA GLY A 65 -7.60 -4.91 19.40
C GLY A 65 -8.18 -4.18 18.19
N ILE A 66 -8.17 -4.82 17.02
CA ILE A 66 -8.82 -4.26 15.82
C ILE A 66 -10.34 -4.17 16.02
N LYS A 67 -10.99 -5.24 16.53
CA LYS A 67 -12.43 -5.23 16.82
C LYS A 67 -12.80 -4.13 17.82
N ALA A 68 -12.04 -4.00 18.90
CA ALA A 68 -12.26 -2.98 19.91
C ALA A 68 -12.11 -1.56 19.36
N TYR A 69 -11.14 -1.34 18.46
CA TYR A 69 -10.97 -0.03 17.82
C TYR A 69 -12.18 0.37 16.99
N TYR A 70 -12.76 -0.58 16.25
CA TYR A 70 -13.93 -0.33 15.40
C TYR A 70 -15.27 -0.52 16.14
N ASP A 71 -15.28 -0.81 17.44
CA ASP A 71 -16.52 -0.98 18.23
C ASP A 71 -17.46 0.22 18.04
N GLY A 72 -18.74 -0.08 17.82
CA GLY A 72 -19.78 0.92 17.54
C GLY A 72 -19.84 1.41 16.07
N ALA A 73 -18.92 1.01 15.19
CA ALA A 73 -19.08 1.23 13.76
C ALA A 73 -20.00 0.15 13.17
N SER A 74 -21.12 0.58 12.60
CA SER A 74 -22.17 -0.31 12.05
C SER A 74 -22.13 -0.45 10.53
N THR A 75 -21.35 0.42 9.85
CA THR A 75 -21.18 0.41 8.39
C THR A 75 -19.71 0.55 8.01
N ILE A 76 -19.38 0.20 6.77
CA ILE A 76 -18.00 0.33 6.26
C ILE A 76 -17.60 1.82 6.20
N GLY A 77 -18.53 2.70 5.89
CA GLY A 77 -18.30 4.14 5.93
C GLY A 77 -17.95 4.67 7.33
N GLU A 78 -18.58 4.12 8.39
CA GLU A 78 -18.23 4.46 9.78
C GLU A 78 -16.86 3.91 10.19
N MET A 79 -16.51 2.70 9.73
CA MET A 79 -15.16 2.16 9.87
C MET A 79 -14.14 3.04 9.17
N ALA A 80 -14.43 3.50 7.95
CA ALA A 80 -13.55 4.40 7.21
C ALA A 80 -13.29 5.72 7.94
N LYS A 81 -14.30 6.30 8.60
CA LYS A 81 -14.12 7.50 9.45
C LYS A 81 -13.18 7.24 10.62
N LYS A 82 -13.30 6.09 11.27
CA LYS A 82 -12.40 5.70 12.37
C LYS A 82 -10.98 5.46 11.83
N ALA A 83 -10.83 4.76 10.71
CA ALA A 83 -9.53 4.56 10.06
C ALA A 83 -8.85 5.87 9.69
N ALA A 84 -9.58 6.82 9.09
CA ALA A 84 -9.08 8.14 8.74
C ALA A 84 -8.69 9.00 9.97
N ALA A 85 -9.27 8.72 11.13
CA ALA A 85 -8.99 9.41 12.40
C ALA A 85 -7.94 8.67 13.25
N MET A 86 -7.44 7.52 12.82
CA MET A 86 -6.43 6.76 13.56
C MET A 86 -5.13 7.54 13.67
N GLU A 87 -4.57 7.63 14.88
CA GLU A 87 -3.32 8.36 15.10
C GLU A 87 -2.16 7.73 14.31
N GLY A 88 -1.56 8.52 13.43
CA GLY A 88 -0.48 8.09 12.56
C GLY A 88 -0.93 7.67 11.15
N ALA A 89 -2.24 7.63 10.88
CA ALA A 89 -2.76 7.39 9.54
C ALA A 89 -2.61 8.61 8.64
N ASP A 90 -2.14 8.39 7.42
CA ASP A 90 -2.05 9.41 6.36
C ASP A 90 -3.17 9.26 5.33
N PHE A 91 -3.66 8.04 5.10
CA PHE A 91 -4.72 7.71 4.14
C PHE A 91 -5.48 6.45 4.56
N VAL A 92 -6.62 6.20 3.92
CA VAL A 92 -7.40 4.97 4.11
C VAL A 92 -7.22 4.06 2.89
N ALA A 93 -7.06 2.76 3.11
CA ALA A 93 -7.06 1.73 2.09
C ALA A 93 -8.31 0.86 2.24
N LEU A 94 -9.11 0.74 1.19
CA LEU A 94 -10.29 -0.13 1.14
C LEU A 94 -9.97 -1.34 0.28
N ILE A 95 -9.90 -2.53 0.87
CA ILE A 95 -9.78 -3.78 0.13
C ILE A 95 -11.16 -4.37 -0.17
N LEU A 96 -11.37 -4.81 -1.42
CA LEU A 96 -12.63 -5.36 -1.92
C LEU A 96 -12.61 -6.90 -1.94
N GLU A 97 -12.14 -7.51 -0.85
CA GLU A 97 -11.95 -8.96 -0.76
C GLU A 97 -13.24 -9.78 -0.95
N GLY A 98 -14.40 -9.20 -0.59
CA GLY A 98 -15.70 -9.83 -0.82
C GLY A 98 -16.03 -10.08 -2.30
N GLY A 99 -15.28 -9.49 -3.22
CA GLY A 99 -15.40 -9.69 -4.67
C GLY A 99 -14.78 -10.98 -5.17
N ASP A 100 -13.93 -11.66 -4.39
CA ASP A 100 -13.25 -12.88 -4.83
C ASP A 100 -14.26 -13.97 -5.23
N PRO A 101 -14.22 -14.47 -6.48
CA PRO A 101 -15.07 -15.57 -6.95
C PRO A 101 -14.90 -16.88 -6.16
N ASN A 102 -13.77 -17.08 -5.51
CA ASN A 102 -13.50 -18.23 -4.66
C ASN A 102 -14.02 -18.05 -3.23
N GLY A 103 -14.43 -16.84 -2.87
CA GLY A 103 -14.97 -16.47 -1.58
C GLY A 103 -16.47 -16.15 -1.65
N VAL A 104 -16.84 -14.95 -1.18
CA VAL A 104 -18.24 -14.47 -1.14
C VAL A 104 -18.78 -14.15 -2.53
N ASN A 105 -17.92 -13.70 -3.43
CA ASN A 105 -18.24 -13.34 -4.82
C ASN A 105 -19.35 -12.28 -4.94
N LYS A 106 -19.23 -11.20 -4.16
CA LYS A 106 -20.12 -10.03 -4.32
C LYS A 106 -20.10 -9.54 -5.76
N SER A 107 -21.22 -9.06 -6.23
CA SER A 107 -21.33 -8.43 -7.54
C SER A 107 -20.54 -7.12 -7.60
N VAL A 108 -20.18 -6.70 -8.81
CA VAL A 108 -19.52 -5.40 -9.01
C VAL A 108 -20.37 -4.25 -8.47
N ASP A 109 -21.68 -4.28 -8.66
CA ASP A 109 -22.59 -3.22 -8.20
C ASP A 109 -22.62 -3.12 -6.67
N GLU A 110 -22.62 -4.26 -5.95
CA GLU A 110 -22.53 -4.28 -4.48
C GLU A 110 -21.23 -3.67 -4.00
N LEU A 111 -20.09 -4.03 -4.62
CA LEU A 111 -18.79 -3.48 -4.27
C LEU A 111 -18.70 -1.98 -4.57
N ILE A 112 -19.25 -1.51 -5.70
CA ILE A 112 -19.29 -0.09 -6.02
C ILE A 112 -20.15 0.69 -5.04
N ALA A 113 -21.22 0.09 -4.50
CA ALA A 113 -22.01 0.73 -3.44
C ALA A 113 -21.16 0.96 -2.18
N VAL A 114 -20.35 -0.02 -1.76
CA VAL A 114 -19.42 0.12 -0.62
C VAL A 114 -18.35 1.17 -0.92
N VAL A 115 -17.74 1.15 -2.11
CA VAL A 115 -16.74 2.14 -2.52
C VAL A 115 -17.29 3.56 -2.41
N LYS A 116 -18.51 3.78 -2.89
CA LYS A 116 -19.19 5.08 -2.80
C LYS A 116 -19.49 5.46 -1.35
N GLU A 117 -19.98 4.51 -0.55
CA GLU A 117 -20.25 4.74 0.87
C GLU A 117 -18.98 5.23 1.60
N VAL A 118 -17.85 4.54 1.44
CA VAL A 118 -16.57 4.92 2.01
C VAL A 118 -16.13 6.29 1.51
N ALA A 119 -16.17 6.51 0.19
CA ALA A 119 -15.74 7.76 -0.41
C ALA A 119 -16.58 8.96 0.03
N TYR A 120 -17.87 8.79 0.31
CA TYR A 120 -18.72 9.85 0.86
C TYR A 120 -18.54 10.05 2.37
N ALA A 121 -18.07 9.01 3.07
CA ALA A 121 -17.89 9.07 4.52
C ALA A 121 -16.63 9.84 4.94
N ILE A 122 -15.59 9.89 4.10
CA ILE A 122 -14.29 10.47 4.43
C ILE A 122 -13.83 11.52 3.40
N ASP A 123 -13.09 12.50 3.91
CA ASP A 123 -12.34 13.45 3.07
C ASP A 123 -10.86 13.05 2.94
N ALA A 124 -10.39 12.07 3.71
CA ALA A 124 -9.02 11.57 3.67
C ALA A 124 -8.69 10.98 2.29
N PRO A 125 -7.41 11.00 1.86
CA PRO A 125 -6.98 10.31 0.66
C PRO A 125 -7.37 8.84 0.71
N LEU A 126 -7.80 8.29 -0.43
CA LEU A 126 -8.31 6.93 -0.53
C LEU A 126 -7.48 6.10 -1.52
N VAL A 127 -7.11 4.92 -1.09
CA VAL A 127 -6.58 3.83 -1.91
C VAL A 127 -7.65 2.75 -2.00
N VAL A 128 -7.87 2.17 -3.18
CA VAL A 128 -8.82 1.06 -3.34
C VAL A 128 -8.08 -0.13 -3.91
N GLU A 129 -8.12 -1.23 -3.17
CA GLU A 129 -7.52 -2.51 -3.55
C GLU A 129 -8.58 -3.45 -4.12
N GLY A 130 -8.24 -4.16 -5.19
CA GLY A 130 -9.10 -5.18 -5.78
C GLY A 130 -9.28 -6.41 -4.88
N CYS A 131 -9.98 -7.41 -5.40
CA CYS A 131 -10.19 -8.69 -4.72
C CYS A 131 -9.07 -9.71 -4.96
N LYS A 132 -7.98 -9.30 -5.60
CA LYS A 132 -6.81 -10.13 -5.99
C LYS A 132 -7.11 -11.19 -7.06
N ASN A 133 -8.33 -11.27 -7.59
CA ASN A 133 -8.66 -12.10 -8.73
C ASN A 133 -8.52 -11.29 -10.03
N VAL A 134 -7.63 -11.72 -10.91
CA VAL A 134 -7.23 -10.95 -12.12
C VAL A 134 -8.41 -10.65 -13.04
N GLU A 135 -9.29 -11.63 -13.26
CA GLU A 135 -10.44 -11.49 -14.16
C GLU A 135 -11.52 -10.58 -13.54
N LYS A 136 -11.80 -10.77 -12.26
CA LYS A 136 -12.77 -9.95 -11.53
C LYS A 136 -12.27 -8.50 -11.42
N ASP A 137 -11.01 -8.29 -11.11
CA ASP A 137 -10.41 -6.97 -10.99
C ASP A 137 -10.34 -6.23 -12.32
N ALA A 138 -10.21 -6.95 -13.45
CA ALA A 138 -10.28 -6.36 -14.80
C ALA A 138 -11.67 -5.74 -15.10
N GLU A 139 -12.75 -6.23 -14.46
CA GLU A 139 -14.09 -5.65 -14.55
C GLU A 139 -14.36 -4.60 -13.45
N LEU A 140 -13.95 -4.92 -12.22
CA LEU A 140 -14.26 -4.16 -11.01
C LEU A 140 -13.51 -2.83 -10.96
N LEU A 141 -12.16 -2.85 -11.08
CA LEU A 141 -11.34 -1.66 -10.87
C LEU A 141 -11.59 -0.53 -11.89
N PRO A 142 -11.89 -0.80 -13.17
CA PRO A 142 -12.41 0.23 -14.08
C PRO A 142 -13.68 0.93 -13.58
N LYS A 143 -14.60 0.18 -12.98
CA LYS A 143 -15.84 0.73 -12.42
C LYS A 143 -15.60 1.51 -11.13
N VAL A 144 -14.65 1.09 -10.32
CA VAL A 144 -14.18 1.86 -9.15
C VAL A 144 -13.62 3.21 -9.61
N ALA A 145 -12.76 3.22 -10.62
CA ALA A 145 -12.16 4.43 -11.17
C ALA A 145 -13.24 5.40 -11.71
N GLU A 146 -14.24 4.89 -12.41
CA GLU A 146 -15.42 5.64 -12.87
C GLU A 146 -16.19 6.25 -11.70
N ALA A 147 -16.50 5.42 -10.69
CA ALA A 147 -17.32 5.84 -9.54
C ALA A 147 -16.66 6.92 -8.68
N LEU A 148 -15.32 6.99 -8.70
CA LEU A 148 -14.51 7.94 -7.92
C LEU A 148 -13.87 9.04 -8.78
N GLN A 149 -14.38 9.29 -9.99
CA GLN A 149 -13.87 10.33 -10.87
C GLN A 149 -13.75 11.68 -10.16
N GLY A 150 -12.59 12.33 -10.31
CA GLY A 150 -12.27 13.63 -9.69
C GLY A 150 -11.74 13.55 -8.26
N ARG A 151 -11.66 12.37 -7.65
CA ARG A 151 -11.10 12.21 -6.29
C ARG A 151 -9.60 11.92 -6.25
N ASN A 152 -8.99 11.64 -7.40
CA ASN A 152 -7.58 11.31 -7.55
C ASN A 152 -7.12 10.21 -6.58
N VAL A 153 -7.83 9.08 -6.62
CA VAL A 153 -7.56 7.91 -5.79
C VAL A 153 -6.46 7.04 -6.40
N LEU A 154 -5.81 6.22 -5.58
CA LEU A 154 -4.91 5.17 -6.05
C LEU A 154 -5.69 3.87 -6.20
N ILE A 155 -5.66 3.28 -7.39
CA ILE A 155 -6.25 1.99 -7.73
C ILE A 155 -5.17 0.91 -7.67
N LEU A 156 -5.26 -0.01 -6.73
CA LEU A 156 -4.35 -1.16 -6.55
C LEU A 156 -5.07 -2.47 -6.92
N SER A 157 -4.62 -3.25 -7.83
CA SER A 157 -3.46 -3.04 -8.71
C SER A 157 -3.78 -3.55 -10.11
N GLU A 158 -3.16 -2.96 -11.14
CA GLU A 158 -3.04 -3.64 -12.43
C GLU A 158 -1.92 -4.68 -12.37
N LYS A 159 -2.10 -5.78 -13.11
CA LYS A 159 -1.13 -6.86 -13.31
C LYS A 159 -0.85 -7.06 -14.81
N GLU A 160 0.11 -7.90 -15.14
CA GLU A 160 0.49 -8.16 -16.55
C GLU A 160 -0.73 -8.55 -17.41
N GLU A 161 -1.66 -9.32 -16.85
CA GLU A 161 -2.81 -9.85 -17.57
C GLU A 161 -3.92 -8.81 -17.80
N ASN A 162 -4.08 -7.83 -16.89
CA ASN A 162 -5.22 -6.89 -16.91
C ASN A 162 -4.83 -5.40 -17.03
N TYR A 163 -3.53 -5.06 -17.19
CA TYR A 163 -3.06 -3.66 -17.22
C TYR A 163 -3.76 -2.81 -18.29
N LYS A 164 -4.11 -3.42 -19.45
CA LYS A 164 -4.80 -2.67 -20.51
C LYS A 164 -6.18 -2.18 -20.07
N ALA A 165 -6.94 -3.04 -19.37
CA ALA A 165 -8.28 -2.68 -18.91
C ALA A 165 -8.20 -1.64 -17.79
N ILE A 166 -7.36 -1.89 -16.78
CA ILE A 166 -7.24 -1.04 -15.60
C ILE A 166 -6.51 0.26 -15.95
N GLY A 167 -5.33 0.20 -16.59
CA GLY A 167 -4.54 1.37 -16.95
C GLY A 167 -5.28 2.32 -17.89
N ALA A 168 -6.01 1.78 -18.89
CA ALA A 168 -6.81 2.61 -19.79
C ALA A 168 -7.99 3.28 -19.07
N ALA A 169 -8.69 2.58 -18.20
CA ALA A 169 -9.80 3.15 -17.46
C ALA A 169 -9.32 4.09 -16.36
N ALA A 170 -8.53 3.58 -15.40
CA ALA A 170 -8.10 4.35 -14.26
C ALA A 170 -7.19 5.51 -14.67
N GLY A 171 -6.10 5.21 -15.41
CA GLY A 171 -5.09 6.20 -15.73
C GLY A 171 -5.49 7.19 -16.82
N LEU A 172 -6.16 6.73 -17.90
CA LEU A 172 -6.48 7.61 -19.03
C LEU A 172 -7.89 8.17 -18.99
N ALA A 173 -8.92 7.32 -18.79
CA ALA A 173 -10.30 7.78 -18.90
C ALA A 173 -10.73 8.61 -17.68
N TYR A 174 -10.31 8.22 -16.47
CA TYR A 174 -10.78 8.81 -15.22
C TYR A 174 -9.69 9.55 -14.45
N ASP A 175 -8.46 9.65 -14.99
CA ASP A 175 -7.31 10.39 -14.44
C ASP A 175 -6.99 10.03 -12.98
N GLN A 176 -7.11 8.75 -12.62
CA GLN A 176 -6.73 8.21 -11.33
C GLN A 176 -5.25 7.82 -11.30
N ILE A 177 -4.74 7.47 -10.12
CA ILE A 177 -3.41 6.90 -9.95
C ILE A 177 -3.51 5.39 -10.09
N VAL A 178 -2.54 4.78 -10.77
CA VAL A 178 -2.52 3.34 -11.05
C VAL A 178 -1.39 2.67 -10.27
N GLY A 179 -1.70 1.61 -9.54
CA GLY A 179 -0.73 0.73 -8.93
C GLY A 179 -0.35 -0.42 -9.86
N ALA A 180 0.94 -0.60 -10.13
CA ALA A 180 1.48 -1.64 -10.98
C ALA A 180 2.08 -2.77 -10.12
N GLU A 181 1.46 -3.97 -10.12
CA GLU A 181 1.83 -5.08 -9.25
C GLU A 181 2.69 -6.11 -9.96
N SER A 182 3.89 -6.36 -9.42
CA SER A 182 4.92 -7.19 -10.06
C SER A 182 5.31 -8.47 -9.30
N ALA A 183 4.65 -8.79 -8.20
CA ALA A 183 4.88 -10.04 -7.44
C ALA A 183 6.38 -10.35 -7.20
N VAL A 184 7.10 -9.40 -6.61
CA VAL A 184 8.54 -9.53 -6.24
C VAL A 184 9.49 -9.73 -7.43
N ASP A 185 9.12 -9.22 -8.62
CA ASP A 185 9.95 -9.28 -9.82
C ASP A 185 10.29 -7.87 -10.34
N ILE A 186 11.57 -7.49 -10.27
CA ILE A 186 12.06 -6.19 -10.76
C ILE A 186 11.90 -6.02 -12.27
N ASN A 187 12.04 -7.12 -13.05
CA ASN A 187 11.90 -7.05 -14.51
C ASN A 187 10.45 -6.82 -14.89
N LEU A 188 9.53 -7.52 -14.21
CA LEU A 188 8.09 -7.31 -14.39
C LEU A 188 7.67 -5.91 -13.91
N ALA A 189 8.21 -5.42 -12.78
CA ALA A 189 7.96 -4.05 -12.32
C ALA A 189 8.31 -3.02 -13.38
N LYS A 190 9.53 -3.13 -13.95
CA LYS A 190 9.96 -2.27 -15.05
C LYS A 190 9.09 -2.43 -16.30
N GLN A 191 8.77 -3.67 -16.68
CA GLN A 191 7.93 -3.96 -17.84
C GLN A 191 6.55 -3.35 -17.71
N LEU A 192 5.88 -3.50 -16.55
CA LEU A 192 4.57 -2.90 -16.30
C LEU A 192 4.62 -1.37 -16.39
N ASN A 193 5.59 -0.73 -15.76
CA ASN A 193 5.76 0.71 -15.88
C ASN A 193 5.96 1.16 -17.34
N VAL A 194 6.72 0.39 -18.14
CA VAL A 194 6.91 0.66 -19.57
C VAL A 194 5.60 0.53 -20.34
N VAL A 195 4.89 -0.59 -20.19
CA VAL A 195 3.66 -0.81 -20.99
C VAL A 195 2.52 0.11 -20.56
N THR A 196 2.42 0.45 -19.29
CA THR A 196 1.42 1.40 -18.76
C THR A 196 1.70 2.82 -19.27
N THR A 197 2.98 3.25 -19.28
CA THR A 197 3.35 4.53 -19.90
C THR A 197 3.15 4.54 -21.42
N GLN A 198 3.38 3.42 -22.11
CA GLN A 198 3.10 3.28 -23.54
C GLN A 198 1.60 3.32 -23.87
N LEU A 199 0.71 2.94 -22.95
CA LEU A 199 -0.73 3.21 -23.07
C LEU A 199 -1.05 4.70 -23.06
N GLY A 200 -0.15 5.54 -22.50
CA GLY A 200 -0.32 6.99 -22.37
C GLY A 200 -0.54 7.46 -20.92
N VAL A 201 -0.49 6.56 -19.93
CA VAL A 201 -0.58 6.95 -18.51
C VAL A 201 0.68 7.74 -18.12
N ASN A 202 0.50 8.87 -17.45
CA ASN A 202 1.61 9.68 -16.98
C ASN A 202 2.41 8.92 -15.91
N ALA A 203 3.74 8.87 -16.07
CA ALA A 203 4.64 8.22 -15.11
C ALA A 203 4.51 8.76 -13.67
N GLN A 204 4.07 10.01 -13.49
CA GLN A 204 3.76 10.62 -12.20
C GLN A 204 2.40 10.19 -11.62
N LYS A 205 1.67 9.34 -12.31
CA LYS A 205 0.42 8.70 -11.87
C LYS A 205 0.56 7.19 -11.73
N ILE A 206 1.79 6.68 -11.68
CA ILE A 206 2.09 5.26 -11.49
C ILE A 206 2.80 5.08 -10.15
N VAL A 207 2.32 4.11 -9.37
CA VAL A 207 2.92 3.65 -8.12
C VAL A 207 3.23 2.17 -8.26
N MET A 208 4.42 1.73 -7.87
CA MET A 208 4.75 0.30 -7.90
C MET A 208 4.20 -0.40 -6.65
N ASN A 209 3.51 -1.51 -6.86
CA ASN A 209 3.23 -2.50 -5.84
C ASN A 209 4.07 -3.74 -6.16
N ILE A 210 5.18 -3.91 -5.47
CA ILE A 210 6.06 -5.06 -5.74
C ILE A 210 5.64 -6.33 -4.98
N GLY A 211 4.50 -6.29 -4.30
CA GLY A 211 4.06 -7.31 -3.37
C GLY A 211 4.65 -7.12 -1.98
N SER A 212 4.24 -7.94 -1.06
CA SER A 212 4.81 -8.08 0.28
C SER A 212 4.88 -9.56 0.65
N ALA A 213 5.59 -9.87 1.73
CA ALA A 213 5.60 -11.17 2.37
C ALA A 213 5.86 -10.97 3.87
N ALA A 214 5.09 -11.65 4.72
CA ALA A 214 5.31 -11.60 6.15
C ALA A 214 6.76 -12.00 6.50
N ALA A 215 7.32 -11.40 7.54
CA ALA A 215 8.64 -11.77 8.04
C ALA A 215 8.71 -13.28 8.33
N GLY A 216 9.71 -13.95 7.76
CA GLY A 216 9.84 -15.42 7.82
C GLY A 216 9.20 -16.18 6.65
N TYR A 217 8.45 -15.51 5.78
CA TYR A 217 7.75 -16.10 4.63
C TYR A 217 8.37 -15.69 3.28
N GLY A 218 9.67 -15.48 3.24
CA GLY A 218 10.38 -15.07 2.02
C GLY A 218 10.47 -13.57 1.84
N TYR A 219 10.22 -12.79 2.89
CA TYR A 219 10.26 -11.34 2.85
C TYR A 219 11.63 -10.80 2.41
N GLU A 220 12.71 -11.57 2.59
CA GLU A 220 14.05 -11.25 2.10
C GLU A 220 14.10 -11.06 0.57
N TYR A 221 13.22 -11.71 -0.17
CA TYR A 221 13.09 -11.49 -1.61
C TYR A 221 12.43 -10.15 -1.91
N VAL A 222 11.46 -9.74 -1.10
CA VAL A 222 10.80 -8.42 -1.18
C VAL A 222 11.83 -7.33 -0.94
N VAL A 223 12.57 -7.40 0.17
CA VAL A 223 13.65 -6.46 0.53
C VAL A 223 14.70 -6.38 -0.56
N SER A 224 15.21 -7.54 -1.03
CA SER A 224 16.20 -7.58 -2.11
C SER A 224 15.69 -6.95 -3.41
N THR A 225 14.40 -7.12 -3.73
CA THR A 225 13.80 -6.52 -4.92
C THR A 225 13.69 -5.02 -4.78
N MET A 226 13.26 -4.51 -3.61
CA MET A 226 13.21 -3.06 -3.32
C MET A 226 14.58 -2.40 -3.42
N ASP A 227 15.61 -2.98 -2.77
CA ASP A 227 16.98 -2.49 -2.84
C ASP A 227 17.48 -2.39 -4.28
N ARG A 228 17.20 -3.41 -5.10
CA ARG A 228 17.60 -3.40 -6.51
C ARG A 228 16.84 -2.36 -7.32
N ILE A 229 15.55 -2.16 -7.05
CA ILE A 229 14.75 -1.10 -7.69
C ILE A 229 15.32 0.27 -7.33
N LYS A 230 15.49 0.57 -6.02
CA LYS A 230 16.06 1.86 -5.58
C LYS A 230 17.48 2.06 -6.11
N GLY A 231 18.31 1.01 -6.12
CA GLY A 231 19.65 1.05 -6.72
C GLY A 231 19.63 1.37 -8.21
N ALA A 232 18.76 0.74 -8.99
CA ALA A 232 18.61 1.04 -10.42
C ALA A 232 18.04 2.44 -10.66
N ALA A 233 17.02 2.84 -9.89
CA ALA A 233 16.38 4.14 -9.99
C ALA A 233 17.36 5.29 -9.73
N LEU A 234 18.12 5.23 -8.63
CA LEU A 234 18.97 6.32 -8.17
C LEU A 234 20.38 6.26 -8.76
N SER A 235 21.04 5.08 -8.73
CA SER A 235 22.45 4.95 -9.14
C SER A 235 22.61 4.83 -10.65
N GLN A 236 21.65 4.20 -11.35
CA GLN A 236 21.69 3.98 -12.78
C GLN A 236 20.78 4.94 -13.55
N ASN A 237 20.03 5.79 -12.84
CA ASN A 237 19.04 6.72 -13.40
C ASN A 237 18.01 6.02 -14.31
N ASP A 238 17.54 4.83 -13.91
CA ASP A 238 16.52 4.10 -14.64
C ASP A 238 15.15 4.72 -14.36
N ASN A 239 14.70 5.56 -15.29
CA ASN A 239 13.46 6.32 -15.14
C ASN A 239 12.19 5.46 -15.07
N MET A 240 12.24 4.22 -15.57
CA MET A 240 11.11 3.29 -15.47
C MET A 240 11.03 2.58 -14.11
N LEU A 241 12.01 2.78 -13.24
CA LEU A 241 12.02 2.29 -11.86
C LEU A 241 12.00 3.44 -10.83
N GLN A 242 11.80 4.69 -11.26
CA GLN A 242 11.70 5.87 -10.40
C GLN A 242 10.29 6.12 -9.86
N MET A 243 9.31 5.27 -10.12
CA MET A 243 7.99 5.34 -9.50
C MET A 243 8.10 5.02 -7.99
N PRO A 244 7.32 5.69 -7.12
CA PRO A 244 7.32 5.35 -5.70
C PRO A 244 6.71 3.96 -5.46
N ILE A 245 7.08 3.35 -4.34
CA ILE A 245 6.62 2.01 -3.95
C ILE A 245 5.61 2.12 -2.81
N ILE A 246 4.48 1.42 -2.94
CA ILE A 246 3.52 1.18 -1.87
C ILE A 246 3.45 -0.31 -1.56
N THR A 247 3.39 -0.66 -0.28
CA THR A 247 3.41 -2.06 0.17
C THR A 247 2.20 -2.37 1.03
N PRO A 248 1.26 -3.25 0.57
CA PRO A 248 0.15 -3.76 1.36
C PRO A 248 0.65 -4.82 2.36
N VAL A 249 1.13 -4.39 3.52
CA VAL A 249 1.71 -5.27 4.58
C VAL A 249 0.63 -6.06 5.29
N SER A 250 -0.49 -5.42 5.63
CA SER A 250 -1.56 -5.99 6.44
C SER A 250 -2.10 -7.31 5.90
N ALA A 251 -2.38 -7.36 4.59
CA ALA A 251 -2.97 -8.52 3.94
C ALA A 251 -2.07 -9.77 4.01
N GLU A 252 -0.75 -9.58 4.01
CA GLU A 252 0.22 -10.67 4.08
C GLU A 252 0.51 -11.08 5.52
N THR A 253 0.58 -10.13 6.44
CA THR A 253 0.92 -10.41 7.85
C THR A 253 -0.23 -11.03 8.61
N TRP A 254 -1.47 -10.56 8.42
CA TRP A 254 -2.66 -11.14 9.06
C TRP A 254 -3.20 -12.39 8.33
N GLY A 255 -2.57 -12.81 7.24
CA GLY A 255 -2.85 -14.05 6.52
C GLY A 255 -2.03 -15.26 6.99
N VAL A 256 -0.94 -15.04 7.77
CA VAL A 256 -0.06 -16.13 8.20
C VAL A 256 -0.48 -16.73 9.54
N LYS A 257 -0.14 -18.00 9.72
CA LYS A 257 -0.51 -18.78 10.91
C LYS A 257 0.05 -18.18 12.20
N GLU A 258 1.25 -17.66 12.16
CA GLU A 258 1.94 -17.07 13.33
C GLU A 258 1.19 -15.84 13.87
N ALA A 259 0.52 -15.07 13.02
CA ALA A 259 -0.27 -13.93 13.42
C ALA A 259 -1.69 -14.30 13.89
N THR A 260 -2.23 -15.43 13.45
CA THR A 260 -3.67 -15.73 13.59
C THR A 260 -4.01 -17.00 14.37
N ALA A 261 -3.03 -17.87 14.65
CA ALA A 261 -3.28 -19.05 15.44
C ALA A 261 -3.54 -18.71 16.92
N SER A 262 -4.59 -19.31 17.50
CA SER A 262 -4.96 -19.05 18.89
C SER A 262 -3.87 -19.47 19.88
N GLU A 263 -3.78 -18.79 21.02
CA GLU A 263 -2.89 -19.20 22.13
C GLU A 263 -3.18 -20.60 22.63
N LYS A 264 -4.43 -21.04 22.49
CA LYS A 264 -4.83 -22.39 22.89
C LYS A 264 -4.20 -23.45 22.02
N ASP A 265 -4.06 -23.18 20.72
CA ASP A 265 -3.50 -24.11 19.74
C ASP A 265 -1.98 -24.06 19.70
N MET A 266 -1.40 -22.87 19.99
CA MET A 266 0.05 -22.60 19.93
C MET A 266 0.54 -21.85 21.18
N PRO A 267 0.41 -22.45 22.39
CA PRO A 267 0.72 -21.76 23.65
C PRO A 267 2.19 -21.36 23.79
N GLU A 268 3.09 -22.06 23.13
CA GLU A 268 4.53 -21.77 23.14
C GLU A 268 4.92 -20.52 22.32
N TRP A 269 3.99 -19.99 21.51
CA TRP A 269 4.24 -18.81 20.67
C TRP A 269 3.88 -17.50 21.36
N GLY A 270 3.33 -17.56 22.58
CA GLY A 270 2.89 -16.39 23.34
C GLY A 270 1.54 -15.81 22.87
N PRO A 271 1.20 -14.63 23.35
CA PRO A 271 -0.10 -14.00 23.09
C PRO A 271 -0.38 -13.81 21.60
N GLU A 272 -1.56 -14.21 21.14
CA GLU A 272 -1.97 -14.14 19.73
C GLU A 272 -1.94 -12.70 19.21
N GLU A 273 -2.49 -11.76 19.97
CA GLU A 273 -2.58 -10.36 19.61
C GLU A 273 -1.19 -9.73 19.42
N GLU A 274 -0.28 -9.94 20.39
CA GLU A 274 1.09 -9.41 20.34
C GLU A 274 1.86 -9.94 19.13
N ARG A 275 1.69 -11.23 18.81
CA ARG A 275 2.34 -11.84 17.64
C ARG A 275 1.89 -11.21 16.34
N GLY A 276 0.58 -10.96 16.20
CA GLY A 276 0.03 -10.30 15.02
C GLY A 276 0.57 -8.88 14.85
N ILE A 277 0.58 -8.11 15.95
CA ILE A 277 1.15 -6.75 15.98
C ILE A 277 2.64 -6.77 15.61
N ASP A 278 3.43 -7.62 16.26
CA ASP A 278 4.87 -7.73 16.04
C ASP A 278 5.18 -8.13 14.60
N MET A 279 4.42 -9.06 14.03
CA MET A 279 4.56 -9.48 12.64
C MET A 279 4.31 -8.31 11.67
N GLU A 280 3.26 -7.54 11.89
CA GLU A 280 2.93 -6.37 11.07
C GLU A 280 4.00 -5.27 11.22
N VAL A 281 4.42 -4.96 12.44
CA VAL A 281 5.47 -3.95 12.71
C VAL A 281 6.80 -4.36 12.10
N MET A 282 7.24 -5.61 12.29
CA MET A 282 8.52 -6.10 11.78
C MET A 282 8.55 -6.05 10.25
N THR A 283 7.50 -6.53 9.60
CA THR A 283 7.41 -6.54 8.14
C THR A 283 7.39 -5.12 7.59
N ALA A 284 6.54 -4.24 8.13
CA ALA A 284 6.47 -2.84 7.71
C ALA A 284 7.78 -2.08 7.89
N ALA A 285 8.44 -2.27 9.04
CA ALA A 285 9.74 -1.63 9.31
C ALA A 285 10.81 -2.06 8.30
N ALA A 286 10.85 -3.36 7.96
CA ALA A 286 11.78 -3.90 6.98
C ALA A 286 11.48 -3.40 5.56
N ASP A 287 10.21 -3.36 5.15
CA ASP A 287 9.80 -2.84 3.84
C ASP A 287 10.12 -1.35 3.68
N LEU A 288 9.87 -0.54 4.71
CA LEU A 288 10.23 0.88 4.73
C LEU A 288 11.75 1.08 4.64
N ALA A 289 12.53 0.30 5.39
CA ALA A 289 13.99 0.37 5.35
C ALA A 289 14.56 -0.08 4.00
N ALA A 290 13.88 -0.97 3.29
CA ALA A 290 14.29 -1.45 1.98
C ALA A 290 13.89 -0.53 0.83
N GLY A 291 12.85 0.30 0.98
CA GLY A 291 12.51 1.25 -0.09
C GLY A 291 11.03 1.53 -0.30
N SER A 292 10.13 1.02 0.53
CA SER A 292 8.73 1.40 0.44
C SER A 292 8.53 2.87 0.80
N ASP A 293 7.82 3.61 -0.04
CA ASP A 293 7.47 5.01 0.19
C ASP A 293 6.14 5.15 0.96
N ALA A 294 5.36 4.06 1.01
CA ALA A 294 4.16 3.96 1.83
C ALA A 294 3.86 2.49 2.18
N VAL A 295 3.33 2.26 3.38
CA VAL A 295 2.86 0.94 3.84
C VAL A 295 1.39 0.99 4.19
N ILE A 296 0.68 -0.11 3.99
CA ILE A 296 -0.72 -0.28 4.40
C ILE A 296 -0.77 -1.26 5.57
N LEU A 297 -1.30 -0.80 6.69
CA LEU A 297 -1.36 -1.51 7.96
C LEU A 297 -2.82 -1.62 8.43
N ARG A 298 -3.08 -2.51 9.37
CA ARG A 298 -4.44 -2.75 9.88
C ARG A 298 -4.56 -2.48 11.37
N HIS A 299 -3.57 -2.90 12.17
CA HIS A 299 -3.67 -2.82 13.64
C HIS A 299 -3.30 -1.42 14.17
N PRO A 300 -4.12 -0.81 15.07
CA PRO A 300 -3.84 0.53 15.61
C PRO A 300 -2.47 0.66 16.28
N GLU A 301 -2.04 -0.36 17.03
CA GLU A 301 -0.73 -0.34 17.69
C GLU A 301 0.43 -0.45 16.70
N ALA A 302 0.27 -1.21 15.62
CA ALA A 302 1.26 -1.28 14.56
C ALA A 302 1.37 0.08 13.83
N VAL A 303 0.25 0.71 13.51
CA VAL A 303 0.21 2.07 12.93
C VAL A 303 0.94 3.07 13.84
N ALA A 304 0.65 3.05 15.14
CA ALA A 304 1.31 3.93 16.10
C ALA A 304 2.82 3.65 16.22
N ALA A 305 3.24 2.37 16.22
CA ALA A 305 4.64 1.99 16.31
C ALA A 305 5.43 2.45 15.07
N ILE A 306 4.92 2.17 13.87
CA ILE A 306 5.54 2.58 12.61
C ILE A 306 5.54 4.10 12.44
N SER A 307 4.47 4.80 12.84
CA SER A 307 4.45 6.27 12.86
C SER A 307 5.55 6.87 13.74
N ARG A 308 5.80 6.28 14.93
CA ARG A 308 6.92 6.71 15.78
C ARG A 308 8.28 6.43 15.13
N MET A 309 8.46 5.28 14.48
CA MET A 309 9.68 4.93 13.76
C MET A 309 9.97 5.94 12.64
N ILE A 310 8.98 6.22 11.78
CA ILE A 310 9.13 7.19 10.67
C ILE A 310 9.53 8.56 11.23
N LYS A 311 8.82 9.07 12.25
CA LYS A 311 9.12 10.37 12.88
C LYS A 311 10.52 10.46 13.50
N ALA A 312 11.09 9.32 13.89
CA ALA A 312 12.43 9.28 14.49
C ALA A 312 13.56 9.19 13.46
N LEU A 313 13.29 8.68 12.24
CA LEU A 313 14.32 8.36 11.25
C LEU A 313 14.26 9.23 9.99
N ALA A 314 13.10 9.81 9.66
CA ALA A 314 12.91 10.66 8.45
C ALA A 314 13.24 12.14 8.69
#